data_b97686834230e20e240f1e660f6862b9
#
_entry.id   b97686834230e20e240f1e660f6862b9
#
_cell.length_a   1.000
_cell.length_b   1.000
_cell.length_c   1.000
_cell.angle_alpha   90.00
_cell.angle_beta   90.00
_cell.angle_gamma   90.00
#
_symmetry.space_group_name_H-M   'P 1'
#
loop_
_entity.id
_entity.type
_entity.pdbx_description
1 polymer ?
#
loop_
_entity_poly.entity_id
_entity_poly.type
_entity_poly.pdbx_seq_one_letter_code
_entity_poly.pdbx_strand_id
1 'polypeptide(L)'
;MEVVLHDVPTPSAGYQHDLERDLASSLHLSQIGLADLKLANLTATGLRGPGLAPSDLFDGDKTDYPRTREWALWVWQNMPDAQGLMWMSKQDNQSLAVMLFGDRVSAPIVDLKRTRHIEHYEHLIVELLAEMGATVTPTL
;
A
#
# COMPACT_ATOMS: atom_id res chain seq x y z
N MET A 1 4.24 2.45 4.69
CA MET A 1 3.19 3.04 5.56
C MET A 1 1.83 2.38 5.38
N GLU A 2 1.42 1.94 4.18
CA GLU A 2 0.17 1.20 3.95
C GLU A 2 -0.01 0.03 4.93
N VAL A 3 1.04 -0.75 5.19
CA VAL A 3 0.96 -1.91 6.11
C VAL A 3 0.78 -1.47 7.57
N VAL A 4 1.45 -0.40 7.97
CA VAL A 4 1.48 0.04 9.39
C VAL A 4 0.23 0.83 9.76
N LEU A 5 -0.26 1.68 8.86
CA LEU A 5 -1.42 2.54 9.07
C LEU A 5 -2.70 2.02 8.42
N HIS A 6 -2.68 0.79 7.93
CA HIS A 6 -3.77 0.20 7.15
C HIS A 6 -5.14 0.28 7.84
N ASP A 7 -5.16 0.03 9.14
CA ASP A 7 -6.38 0.01 9.94
C ASP A 7 -6.61 1.28 10.76
N VAL A 8 -5.76 2.27 10.59
CA VAL A 8 -5.83 3.52 11.33
C VAL A 8 -6.70 4.49 10.55
N PRO A 9 -7.76 5.05 11.14
CA PRO A 9 -8.59 6.06 10.49
C PRO A 9 -7.73 7.27 10.09
N THR A 10 -8.01 7.86 8.94
CA THR A 10 -7.35 9.13 8.56
C THR A 10 -7.65 10.18 9.63
N PRO A 11 -6.63 10.80 10.24
CA PRO A 11 -6.83 11.73 11.33
C PRO A 11 -7.63 12.94 10.85
N SER A 12 -8.65 13.31 11.62
CA SER A 12 -9.25 14.64 11.50
C SER A 12 -8.25 15.71 11.95
N ALA A 13 -8.40 16.93 11.47
CA ALA A 13 -7.47 18.02 11.80
C ALA A 13 -7.26 18.12 13.32
N GLY A 14 -6.01 18.04 13.77
CA GLY A 14 -5.62 18.10 15.18
C GLY A 14 -5.57 16.76 15.91
N TYR A 15 -5.88 15.65 15.26
CA TYR A 15 -5.70 14.32 15.85
C TYR A 15 -4.35 13.73 15.42
N GLN A 16 -3.61 13.20 16.37
CA GLN A 16 -2.31 12.57 16.16
C GLN A 16 -2.39 11.09 16.49
N HIS A 17 -1.90 10.23 15.61
CA HIS A 17 -1.81 8.80 15.85
C HIS A 17 -0.48 8.46 16.51
N ASP A 18 -0.56 7.68 17.58
CA ASP A 18 0.61 7.08 18.21
C ASP A 18 0.82 5.68 17.62
N LEU A 19 2.01 5.42 17.14
CA LEU A 19 2.43 4.11 16.66
C LEU A 19 3.17 3.38 17.79
N GLU A 20 2.68 2.20 18.15
CA GLU A 20 3.38 1.36 19.12
C GLU A 20 4.73 0.91 18.55
N ARG A 21 5.80 1.19 19.29
CA ARG A 21 7.17 0.84 18.88
C ARG A 21 7.34 -0.67 18.65
N ASP A 22 6.68 -1.49 19.44
CA ASP A 22 6.74 -2.95 19.32
C ASP A 22 6.18 -3.46 18.00
N LEU A 23 5.14 -2.80 17.45
CA LEU A 23 4.61 -3.14 16.14
C LEU A 23 5.64 -2.83 15.04
N ALA A 24 6.29 -1.67 15.13
CA ALA A 24 7.33 -1.28 14.19
C ALA A 24 8.55 -2.23 14.27
N SER A 25 8.90 -2.70 15.47
CA SER A 25 10.10 -3.52 15.71
C SER A 25 10.05 -4.90 15.02
N SER A 26 8.88 -5.39 14.64
CA SER A 26 8.72 -6.67 13.94
C SER A 26 8.84 -6.57 12.41
N LEU A 27 8.88 -5.36 11.86
CA LEU A 27 8.80 -5.12 10.42
C LEU A 27 10.17 -5.06 9.75
N HIS A 28 10.19 -5.46 8.49
CA HIS A 28 11.35 -5.36 7.61
C HIS A 28 10.96 -4.59 6.35
N LEU A 29 11.87 -3.75 5.88
CA LEU A 29 11.76 -3.11 4.57
C LEU A 29 12.63 -3.86 3.57
N SER A 30 12.03 -4.30 2.47
CA SER A 30 12.73 -5.01 1.39
C SER A 30 12.63 -4.21 0.10
N GLN A 31 13.75 -4.10 -0.62
CA GLN A 31 13.74 -3.61 -1.98
C GLN A 31 13.52 -4.77 -2.94
N ILE A 32 12.56 -4.62 -3.84
CA ILE A 32 12.21 -5.63 -4.83
C ILE A 32 12.56 -5.07 -6.21
N GLY A 33 13.37 -5.82 -6.98
CA GLY A 33 13.59 -5.56 -8.40
C GLY A 33 12.53 -6.30 -9.21
N LEU A 34 11.85 -5.57 -10.08
CA LEU A 34 10.87 -6.12 -11.02
C LEU A 34 11.28 -5.75 -12.45
N ALA A 35 10.99 -6.64 -13.41
CA ALA A 35 11.00 -6.28 -14.82
C ALA A 35 9.81 -5.37 -15.14
N ASP A 36 9.73 -4.88 -16.38
CA ASP A 36 8.57 -4.14 -16.85
C ASP A 36 7.30 -4.97 -16.69
N LEU A 37 6.30 -4.38 -16.05
CA LEU A 37 5.04 -5.04 -15.73
C LEU A 37 3.86 -4.36 -16.44
N LYS A 38 2.92 -5.18 -16.88
CA LYS A 38 1.60 -4.71 -17.33
C LYS A 38 0.66 -4.71 -16.13
N LEU A 39 0.32 -3.55 -15.63
CA LEU A 39 -0.57 -3.39 -14.47
C LEU A 39 -1.90 -2.77 -14.90
N ALA A 40 -3.02 -3.29 -14.36
CA ALA A 40 -4.30 -2.64 -14.47
C ALA A 40 -4.27 -1.33 -13.66
N ASN A 41 -4.54 -0.23 -14.34
CA ASN A 41 -4.46 1.10 -13.75
C ASN A 41 -5.78 1.47 -13.07
N LEU A 42 -5.81 1.42 -11.75
CA LEU A 42 -6.95 1.80 -10.91
C LEU A 42 -6.80 3.21 -10.31
N THR A 43 -5.90 4.03 -10.84
CA THR A 43 -5.86 5.46 -10.50
C THR A 43 -7.10 6.19 -11.08
N ALA A 44 -7.35 7.40 -10.62
CA ALA A 44 -8.46 8.22 -11.14
C ALA A 44 -8.43 8.35 -12.69
N THR A 45 -7.24 8.39 -13.29
CA THR A 45 -7.08 8.46 -14.74
C THR A 45 -7.47 7.14 -15.41
N GLY A 46 -7.04 6.00 -14.87
CA GLY A 46 -7.35 4.68 -15.44
C GLY A 46 -8.83 4.30 -15.33
N LEU A 47 -9.48 4.74 -14.25
CA LEU A 47 -10.89 4.44 -13.98
C LEU A 47 -11.87 5.31 -14.79
N ARG A 48 -11.43 6.37 -15.44
CA ARG A 48 -12.30 7.24 -16.28
C ARG A 48 -12.93 6.49 -17.45
N GLY A 49 -12.17 5.61 -18.08
CA GLY A 49 -12.69 4.83 -19.23
C GLY A 49 -13.89 3.96 -18.86
N PRO A 50 -13.82 3.16 -17.80
CA PRO A 50 -14.97 2.41 -17.26
C PRO A 50 -16.06 3.27 -16.61
N GLY A 51 -15.86 4.57 -16.42
CA GLY A 51 -16.81 5.45 -15.74
C GLY A 51 -16.86 5.27 -14.24
N LEU A 52 -15.78 4.80 -13.63
CA LEU A 52 -15.62 4.57 -12.20
C LEU A 52 -14.78 5.69 -11.56
N ALA A 53 -15.00 5.90 -10.27
CA ALA A 53 -14.13 6.75 -9.45
C ALA A 53 -13.32 5.90 -8.45
N PRO A 54 -12.16 6.36 -7.99
CA PRO A 54 -11.40 5.67 -6.94
C PRO A 54 -12.22 5.41 -5.68
N SER A 55 -13.12 6.31 -5.32
CA SER A 55 -14.08 6.14 -4.21
C SER A 55 -14.96 4.91 -4.34
N ASP A 56 -15.28 4.49 -5.55
CA ASP A 56 -16.10 3.29 -5.78
C ASP A 56 -15.35 2.00 -5.39
N LEU A 57 -14.03 2.06 -5.29
CA LEU A 57 -13.15 0.92 -5.05
C LEU A 57 -12.45 0.97 -3.69
N PHE A 58 -12.05 2.16 -3.21
CA PHE A 58 -11.07 2.28 -2.14
C PHE A 58 -11.53 3.09 -0.91
N ASP A 59 -12.64 3.83 -0.99
CA ASP A 59 -13.09 4.68 0.12
C ASP A 59 -13.88 3.94 1.20
N GLY A 60 -14.10 2.63 1.01
CA GLY A 60 -14.72 1.78 2.00
C GLY A 60 -13.87 1.53 3.25
N ASP A 61 -14.52 1.15 4.33
CA ASP A 61 -13.88 0.65 5.55
C ASP A 61 -13.54 -0.86 5.43
N LYS A 62 -13.13 -1.48 6.54
CA LYS A 62 -12.81 -2.92 6.58
C LYS A 62 -13.94 -3.83 6.08
N THR A 63 -15.18 -3.40 6.16
CA THR A 63 -16.34 -4.18 5.73
C THR A 63 -16.43 -4.27 4.20
N ASP A 64 -15.76 -3.38 3.48
CA ASP A 64 -15.73 -3.35 2.01
C ASP A 64 -14.62 -4.21 1.38
N TYR A 65 -13.73 -4.83 2.17
CA TYR A 65 -12.70 -5.74 1.66
C TYR A 65 -13.22 -6.88 0.77
N PRO A 66 -14.37 -7.51 1.04
CA PRO A 66 -14.93 -8.49 0.12
C PRO A 66 -15.14 -7.91 -1.29
N ARG A 67 -15.63 -6.67 -1.36
CA ARG A 67 -15.87 -5.96 -2.62
C ARG A 67 -14.58 -5.64 -3.38
N THR A 68 -13.55 -5.16 -2.69
CA THR A 68 -12.26 -4.89 -3.33
C THR A 68 -11.58 -6.18 -3.84
N ARG A 69 -11.75 -7.29 -3.13
CA ARG A 69 -11.32 -8.62 -3.59
C ARG A 69 -12.05 -9.07 -4.85
N GLU A 70 -13.35 -8.83 -4.94
CA GLU A 70 -14.14 -9.16 -6.14
C GLU A 70 -13.63 -8.37 -7.35
N TRP A 71 -13.30 -7.10 -7.20
CA TRP A 71 -12.68 -6.30 -8.25
C TRP A 71 -11.32 -6.85 -8.68
N ALA A 72 -10.46 -7.21 -7.75
CA ALA A 72 -9.17 -7.82 -8.06
C ALA A 72 -9.33 -9.15 -8.81
N LEU A 73 -10.28 -9.98 -8.37
CA LEU A 73 -10.61 -11.24 -9.03
C LEU A 73 -11.18 -11.02 -10.44
N TRP A 74 -12.05 -10.02 -10.60
CA TRP A 74 -12.60 -9.67 -11.90
C TRP A 74 -11.49 -9.23 -12.88
N VAL A 75 -10.57 -8.38 -12.47
CA VAL A 75 -9.41 -7.99 -13.30
C VAL A 75 -8.57 -9.20 -13.64
N TRP A 76 -8.29 -10.06 -12.68
CA TRP A 76 -7.52 -11.29 -12.91
C TRP A 76 -8.21 -12.21 -13.93
N GLN A 77 -9.52 -12.36 -13.87
CA GLN A 77 -10.28 -13.20 -14.80
C GLN A 77 -10.44 -12.61 -16.19
N ASN A 78 -10.64 -11.29 -16.30
CA ASN A 78 -11.06 -10.64 -17.54
C ASN A 78 -9.91 -9.90 -18.27
N MET A 79 -8.78 -9.67 -17.60
CA MET A 79 -7.61 -9.03 -18.17
C MET A 79 -6.39 -9.97 -18.11
N PRO A 80 -6.29 -10.97 -19.00
CA PRO A 80 -5.27 -12.02 -18.91
C PRO A 80 -3.84 -11.48 -19.02
N ASP A 81 -3.65 -10.35 -19.69
CA ASP A 81 -2.34 -9.70 -19.83
C ASP A 81 -1.94 -8.88 -18.59
N ALA A 82 -2.87 -8.57 -17.68
CA ALA A 82 -2.54 -7.83 -16.49
C ALA A 82 -1.79 -8.72 -15.49
N GLN A 83 -0.61 -8.27 -15.07
CA GLN A 83 0.24 -8.95 -14.11
C GLN A 83 0.01 -8.47 -12.67
N GLY A 84 -0.88 -7.52 -12.50
CA GLY A 84 -1.25 -6.96 -11.21
C GLY A 84 -2.11 -5.72 -11.34
N LEU A 85 -2.28 -5.03 -10.24
CA LEU A 85 -3.04 -3.79 -10.11
C LEU A 85 -2.13 -2.68 -9.61
N MET A 86 -2.41 -1.43 -9.98
CA MET A 86 -1.79 -0.26 -9.36
C MET A 86 -2.84 0.82 -9.06
N TRP A 87 -2.69 1.48 -7.93
CA TRP A 87 -3.58 2.56 -7.48
C TRP A 87 -2.80 3.61 -6.67
N MET A 88 -3.43 4.74 -6.38
CA MET A 88 -2.85 5.71 -5.45
C MET A 88 -3.00 5.21 -4.01
N SER A 89 -1.92 5.27 -3.23
CA SER A 89 -1.98 4.94 -1.81
C SER A 89 -3.03 5.80 -1.10
N LYS A 90 -3.87 5.16 -0.29
CA LYS A 90 -4.86 5.87 0.54
C LYS A 90 -4.19 6.68 1.65
N GLN A 91 -3.05 6.20 2.15
CA GLN A 91 -2.31 6.83 3.25
C GLN A 91 -1.36 7.93 2.75
N ASP A 92 -0.84 7.74 1.53
CA ASP A 92 0.01 8.75 0.87
C ASP A 92 -0.50 8.97 -0.56
N ASN A 93 -1.24 10.04 -0.75
CA ASN A 93 -1.87 10.38 -2.02
C ASN A 93 -0.87 10.84 -3.12
N GLN A 94 0.43 10.66 -2.88
CA GLN A 94 1.50 10.97 -3.84
C GLN A 94 2.19 9.70 -4.34
N SER A 95 2.04 8.57 -3.65
CA SER A 95 2.71 7.32 -3.98
C SER A 95 1.75 6.29 -4.57
N LEU A 96 2.28 5.47 -5.47
CA LEU A 96 1.56 4.32 -6.04
C LEU A 96 1.73 3.10 -5.15
N ALA A 97 0.63 2.40 -4.92
CA ALA A 97 0.61 1.06 -4.38
C ALA A 97 0.41 0.04 -5.51
N VAL A 98 1.01 -1.13 -5.38
CA VAL A 98 0.98 -2.20 -6.39
C VAL A 98 0.66 -3.53 -5.72
N MET A 99 -0.23 -4.30 -6.35
CA MET A 99 -0.47 -5.69 -6.03
C MET A 99 -0.13 -6.55 -7.26
N LEU A 100 0.60 -7.63 -7.06
CA LEU A 100 1.02 -8.53 -8.13
C LEU A 100 0.25 -9.83 -8.11
N PHE A 101 -0.12 -10.34 -9.29
CA PHE A 101 -0.67 -11.68 -9.46
C PHE A 101 0.48 -12.68 -9.54
N GLY A 102 0.68 -13.47 -8.48
CA GLY A 102 1.86 -14.32 -8.33
C GLY A 102 2.01 -15.41 -9.39
N ASP A 103 0.92 -15.81 -10.03
CA ASP A 103 0.88 -16.75 -11.14
C ASP A 103 1.27 -16.14 -12.50
N ARG A 104 1.34 -14.79 -12.58
CA ARG A 104 1.62 -14.04 -13.81
C ARG A 104 2.93 -13.27 -13.79
N VAL A 105 3.59 -13.25 -12.67
CA VAL A 105 4.86 -12.55 -12.49
C VAL A 105 5.95 -13.59 -12.26
N SER A 106 7.02 -13.52 -13.04
CA SER A 106 8.24 -14.25 -12.71
C SER A 106 8.70 -13.80 -11.32
N ALA A 107 9.14 -14.75 -10.49
CA ALA A 107 9.48 -14.49 -9.09
C ALA A 107 10.24 -13.18 -8.92
N PRO A 108 9.73 -12.24 -8.11
CA PRO A 108 10.41 -10.98 -7.88
C PRO A 108 11.79 -11.25 -7.28
N ILE A 109 12.81 -10.59 -7.77
CA ILE A 109 14.13 -10.65 -7.18
C ILE A 109 14.11 -9.79 -5.92
N VAL A 110 13.91 -10.42 -4.78
CA VAL A 110 14.07 -9.76 -3.47
C VAL A 110 15.56 -9.61 -3.23
N ASP A 111 16.03 -8.37 -3.18
CA ASP A 111 17.42 -8.13 -2.78
C ASP A 111 17.54 -8.29 -1.26
N LEU A 112 17.86 -9.51 -0.83
CA LEU A 112 18.04 -9.83 0.60
C LEU A 112 19.17 -9.00 1.23
N LYS A 113 20.14 -8.50 0.45
CA LYS A 113 21.18 -7.61 0.96
C LYS A 113 20.62 -6.22 1.30
N ARG A 114 19.52 -5.84 0.70
CA ARG A 114 18.81 -4.59 0.94
C ARG A 114 17.55 -4.75 1.78
N THR A 115 17.27 -5.97 2.24
CA THR A 115 16.26 -6.21 3.28
C THR A 115 16.86 -5.86 4.62
N ARG A 116 16.27 -4.92 5.31
CA ARG A 116 16.71 -4.43 6.63
C ARG A 116 15.54 -4.37 7.57
N HIS A 117 15.83 -4.64 8.83
CA HIS A 117 14.91 -4.33 9.90
C HIS A 117 14.52 -2.85 9.87
N ILE A 118 13.26 -2.54 10.12
CA ILE A 118 12.74 -1.19 9.95
C ILE A 118 13.45 -0.16 10.84
N GLU A 119 13.99 -0.58 11.99
CA GLU A 119 14.79 0.26 12.89
C GLU A 119 16.00 0.90 12.21
N HIS A 120 16.56 0.27 11.17
CA HIS A 120 17.65 0.86 10.41
C HIS A 120 17.22 2.08 9.58
N TYR A 121 15.93 2.31 9.49
CA TYR A 121 15.31 3.43 8.78
C TYR A 121 14.57 4.37 9.72
N GLU A 122 14.93 4.39 11.01
CA GLU A 122 14.21 5.15 12.03
C GLU A 122 14.02 6.63 11.62
N HIS A 123 15.05 7.26 11.07
CA HIS A 123 14.98 8.65 10.61
C HIS A 123 13.92 8.82 9.50
N LEU A 124 13.93 7.96 8.50
CA LEU A 124 12.97 7.98 7.39
C LEU A 124 11.54 7.73 7.90
N ILE A 125 11.39 6.81 8.85
CA ILE A 125 10.08 6.48 9.44
C ILE A 125 9.53 7.66 10.21
N VAL A 126 10.35 8.30 11.03
CA VAL A 126 9.95 9.49 11.80
C VAL A 126 9.54 10.62 10.86
N GLU A 127 10.29 10.85 9.78
CA GLU A 127 9.96 11.84 8.76
C GLU A 127 8.60 11.54 8.10
N LEU A 128 8.39 10.31 7.61
CA LEU A 128 7.15 9.88 6.97
C LEU A 128 5.96 9.92 7.94
N LEU A 129 6.15 9.52 9.19
CA LEU A 129 5.10 9.59 10.21
C LEU A 129 4.72 11.03 10.52
N ALA A 130 5.70 11.93 10.61
CA ALA A 130 5.46 13.36 10.84
C ALA A 130 4.65 13.98 9.69
N GLU A 131 4.96 13.62 8.43
CA GLU A 131 4.19 14.05 7.25
C GLU A 131 2.74 13.54 7.30
N MET A 132 2.51 12.37 7.88
CA MET A 132 1.19 11.74 8.03
C MET A 132 0.47 12.14 9.32
N GLY A 133 1.03 13.05 10.13
CA GLY A 133 0.46 13.45 11.41
C GLY A 133 0.48 12.35 12.48
N ALA A 134 1.42 11.41 12.37
CA ALA A 134 1.61 10.33 13.33
C ALA A 134 2.93 10.48 14.10
N THR A 135 2.99 9.92 15.31
CA THR A 135 4.21 9.90 16.14
C THR A 135 4.52 8.48 16.59
N VAL A 136 5.78 8.23 16.91
CA VAL A 136 6.20 6.99 17.57
C VAL A 136 6.20 7.22 19.08
N THR A 137 5.35 6.49 19.79
CA THR A 137 5.38 6.52 21.26
C THR A 137 6.53 5.63 21.74
N PRO A 138 7.50 6.16 22.50
CA PRO A 138 8.52 5.33 23.11
C PRO A 138 7.87 4.42 24.14
N THR A 139 8.14 3.14 24.05
CA THR A 139 7.79 2.18 25.14
C THR A 139 8.61 2.54 26.37
N LEU A 140 7.94 2.87 27.47
CA LEU A 140 8.58 3.12 28.79
C LEU A 140 9.14 1.83 29.35
#